data_e67338d37ec3ceef19f65ab9ed676735
#
_entry.id   e67338d37ec3ceef19f65ab9ed676735
#
_cell.length_a   1.000
_cell.length_b   1.000
_cell.length_c   1.000
_cell.angle_alpha   90.00
_cell.angle_beta   90.00
_cell.angle_gamma   90.00
#
_symmetry.space_group_name_H-M   'P 1'
#
loop_
_entity.id
_entity.type
_entity.pdbx_description
1 polymer ?
#
loop_
_entity_poly.entity_id
_entity_poly.type
_entity_poly.pdbx_seq_one_letter_code
_entity_poly.pdbx_strand_id
1 'polypeptide(L)'
;KNELFGPILCVMKVENLEEAIDLVNGTPYGLTSGIESLSHQEVDYWKNKVKAGNLYANRSTTGAIVQRQPFGGIKASSFGFGMKAGGPNYIRQFINYNPDKISNSRIKTDFEAIYENHFKKEIDYSKIRGQHNIFRYQKAKKAIILIDEKTKKEDLEIVLLSCEAINLAFVIFSTYENHELDHKKINKNALNNLLREIDEDTILRSLIKSLPEPFMKECHKKNIHVYNRTPCSNGRFELLNYFKEQSLSINFHRYGNLMGETNL
;
A
#
# COMPACT_ATOMS: atom_id res chain seq x y z
N LYS A 1 6.94 20.02 -11.96
CA LYS A 1 6.88 18.64 -11.48
C LYS A 1 6.25 17.71 -12.54
N ASN A 2 6.60 17.90 -13.79
CA ASN A 2 6.15 17.04 -14.89
C ASN A 2 7.27 16.06 -15.23
N GLU A 3 6.91 14.83 -15.59
CA GLU A 3 7.84 13.85 -16.12
C GLU A 3 8.33 14.32 -17.49
N LEU A 4 9.66 14.31 -17.69
CA LEU A 4 10.29 14.55 -19.00
C LEU A 4 10.78 13.19 -19.52
N PHE A 5 10.01 12.58 -20.39
CA PHE A 5 10.33 11.25 -20.92
C PHE A 5 11.40 11.38 -22.03
N GLY A 6 12.67 11.15 -21.66
CA GLY A 6 13.81 11.29 -22.56
C GLY A 6 15.15 11.03 -21.85
N PRO A 7 16.28 11.10 -22.57
CA PRO A 7 17.62 10.91 -22.00
C PRO A 7 18.08 12.16 -21.23
N ILE A 8 17.33 12.53 -20.19
CA ILE A 8 17.55 13.75 -19.40
C ILE A 8 17.86 13.34 -17.96
N LEU A 9 18.96 13.83 -17.41
CA LEU A 9 19.32 13.70 -16.01
C LEU A 9 19.20 15.07 -15.33
N CYS A 10 18.33 15.15 -14.31
CA CYS A 10 18.23 16.32 -13.45
C CYS A 10 19.08 16.11 -12.19
N VAL A 11 19.97 17.06 -11.92
CA VAL A 11 20.82 17.04 -10.72
C VAL A 11 20.44 18.21 -9.82
N MET A 12 20.19 17.93 -8.55
CA MET A 12 19.83 18.93 -7.55
C MET A 12 20.74 18.76 -6.32
N LYS A 13 21.28 19.88 -5.84
CA LYS A 13 22.00 19.91 -4.57
C LYS A 13 21.01 20.14 -3.44
N VAL A 14 21.21 19.43 -2.34
CA VAL A 14 20.42 19.54 -1.10
C VAL A 14 21.36 19.69 0.09
N GLU A 15 20.87 20.22 1.20
CA GLU A 15 21.66 20.45 2.40
C GLU A 15 21.73 19.21 3.29
N ASN A 16 20.70 18.33 3.23
CA ASN A 16 20.61 17.12 4.04
C ASN A 16 19.71 16.05 3.42
N LEU A 17 19.69 14.87 4.02
CA LEU A 17 18.90 13.73 3.56
C LEU A 17 17.39 13.98 3.65
N GLU A 18 16.93 14.73 4.65
CA GLU A 18 15.50 15.02 4.83
C GLU A 18 14.96 15.86 3.66
N GLU A 19 15.68 16.91 3.29
CA GLU A 19 15.36 17.74 2.12
C GLU A 19 15.35 16.91 0.83
N ALA A 20 16.33 16.00 0.66
CA ALA A 20 16.36 15.09 -0.48
C ALA A 20 15.11 14.20 -0.56
N ILE A 21 14.69 13.64 0.58
CA ILE A 21 13.51 12.79 0.69
C ILE A 21 12.24 13.60 0.38
N ASP A 22 12.14 14.82 0.87
CA ASP A 22 10.98 15.69 0.63
C ASP A 22 10.86 16.07 -0.86
N LEU A 23 11.97 16.36 -1.53
CA LEU A 23 11.99 16.60 -2.96
C LEU A 23 11.53 15.38 -3.77
N VAL A 24 12.05 14.20 -3.44
CA VAL A 24 11.65 12.93 -4.07
C VAL A 24 10.18 12.64 -3.82
N ASN A 25 9.71 12.78 -2.59
CA ASN A 25 8.33 12.54 -2.21
C ASN A 25 7.36 13.56 -2.80
N GLY A 26 7.82 14.76 -3.10
CA GLY A 26 7.06 15.85 -3.70
C GLY A 26 6.67 15.63 -5.17
N THR A 27 7.08 14.54 -5.81
CA THR A 27 6.66 14.16 -7.16
C THR A 27 5.36 13.34 -7.13
N PRO A 28 4.51 13.38 -8.17
CA PRO A 28 3.32 12.55 -8.26
C PRO A 28 3.63 11.08 -8.51
N TYR A 29 4.87 10.73 -8.83
CA TYR A 29 5.31 9.38 -9.16
C TYR A 29 6.02 8.71 -7.98
N GLY A 30 6.08 7.38 -7.99
CA GLY A 30 6.71 6.59 -6.94
C GLY A 30 7.03 5.17 -7.42
N LEU A 31 7.75 5.04 -8.54
CA LEU A 31 8.11 3.72 -9.07
C LEU A 31 9.36 3.20 -8.37
N THR A 32 10.49 3.89 -8.53
CA THR A 32 11.78 3.52 -7.95
C THR A 32 12.41 4.68 -7.22
N SER A 33 13.16 4.38 -6.17
CA SER A 33 14.05 5.32 -5.50
C SER A 33 15.32 4.60 -5.05
N GLY A 34 16.45 5.28 -5.05
CA GLY A 34 17.73 4.74 -4.63
C GLY A 34 18.47 5.65 -3.67
N ILE A 35 19.32 5.04 -2.84
CA ILE A 35 20.27 5.73 -1.97
C ILE A 35 21.66 5.05 -2.08
N GLU A 36 22.70 5.84 -2.16
CA GLU A 36 24.07 5.41 -2.02
C GLU A 36 24.62 5.98 -0.71
N SER A 37 24.76 5.14 0.32
CA SER A 37 25.27 5.54 1.62
C SER A 37 25.96 4.38 2.33
N LEU A 38 27.02 4.70 3.08
CA LEU A 38 27.69 3.78 3.99
C LEU A 38 27.09 3.79 5.39
N SER A 39 26.23 4.74 5.69
CA SER A 39 25.55 4.87 6.98
C SER A 39 24.28 4.04 6.99
N HIS A 40 24.25 3.01 7.84
CA HIS A 40 23.02 2.22 8.05
C HIS A 40 21.89 3.10 8.59
N GLN A 41 22.19 4.09 9.41
CA GLN A 41 21.19 5.01 9.95
C GLN A 41 20.51 5.85 8.84
N GLU A 42 21.29 6.32 7.86
CA GLU A 42 20.75 7.03 6.70
C GLU A 42 19.88 6.13 5.83
N VAL A 43 20.32 4.90 5.56
CA VAL A 43 19.56 3.91 4.80
C VAL A 43 18.24 3.59 5.51
N ASP A 44 18.28 3.37 6.84
CA ASP A 44 17.09 3.10 7.64
C ASP A 44 16.13 4.30 7.69
N TYR A 45 16.66 5.50 7.85
CA TYR A 45 15.85 6.72 7.82
C TYR A 45 15.17 6.86 6.46
N TRP A 46 15.93 6.76 5.37
CA TRP A 46 15.45 6.86 4.00
C TRP A 46 14.39 5.81 3.67
N LYS A 47 14.65 4.52 3.96
CA LYS A 47 13.71 3.43 3.63
C LYS A 47 12.35 3.58 4.30
N ASN A 48 12.29 4.27 5.46
CA ASN A 48 11.06 4.48 6.21
C ASN A 48 10.31 5.76 5.83
N LYS A 49 10.94 6.68 5.11
CA LYS A 49 10.38 7.98 4.74
C LYS A 49 10.09 8.13 3.26
N VAL A 50 10.88 7.50 2.39
CA VAL A 50 10.72 7.65 0.95
C VAL A 50 9.47 6.91 0.45
N LYS A 51 8.74 7.57 -0.46
CA LYS A 51 7.48 7.08 -1.02
C LYS A 51 7.70 6.58 -2.45
N ALA A 52 8.23 5.38 -2.56
CA ALA A 52 8.35 4.64 -3.81
C ALA A 52 8.05 3.15 -3.59
N GLY A 53 7.60 2.47 -4.63
CA GLY A 53 7.27 1.05 -4.55
C GLY A 53 8.50 0.16 -4.50
N ASN A 54 9.57 0.52 -5.22
CA ASN A 54 10.82 -0.21 -5.26
C ASN A 54 11.97 0.66 -4.75
N LEU A 55 12.65 0.18 -3.72
CA LEU A 55 13.74 0.83 -3.04
C LEU A 55 15.04 0.10 -3.29
N TYR A 56 16.13 0.84 -3.53
CA TYR A 56 17.44 0.30 -3.83
C TYR A 56 18.51 1.02 -3.00
N ALA A 57 19.29 0.28 -2.20
CA ALA A 57 20.41 0.85 -1.45
C ALA A 57 21.73 0.25 -1.92
N ASN A 58 22.70 1.12 -2.23
CA ASN A 58 24.04 0.76 -2.67
C ASN A 58 24.06 -0.10 -3.94
N ARG A 59 23.10 0.14 -4.84
CA ARG A 59 22.98 -0.56 -6.13
C ARG A 59 22.14 0.24 -7.12
N SER A 60 22.25 -0.12 -8.39
CA SER A 60 21.40 0.43 -9.47
C SER A 60 19.90 0.25 -9.17
N THR A 61 19.09 1.23 -9.55
CA THR A 61 17.63 1.22 -9.47
C THR A 61 16.96 0.40 -10.58
N THR A 62 17.72 -0.37 -11.34
CA THR A 62 17.28 -1.22 -12.46
C THR A 62 17.45 -2.70 -12.13
N GLY A 63 16.92 -3.59 -12.98
CA GLY A 63 17.16 -5.02 -12.90
C GLY A 63 16.28 -5.76 -11.88
N ALA A 64 15.00 -5.40 -11.78
CA ALA A 64 14.03 -6.15 -10.99
C ALA A 64 13.86 -7.58 -11.52
N ILE A 65 13.80 -8.54 -10.58
CA ILE A 65 13.69 -9.98 -10.87
C ILE A 65 12.54 -10.56 -10.05
N VAL A 66 11.75 -11.45 -10.66
CA VAL A 66 10.63 -12.16 -10.01
C VAL A 66 11.06 -12.77 -8.67
N GLN A 67 10.24 -12.64 -7.64
CA GLN A 67 10.44 -13.03 -6.24
C GLN A 67 11.59 -12.30 -5.54
N ARG A 68 12.64 -11.94 -6.25
CA ARG A 68 13.81 -11.27 -5.70
C ARG A 68 13.53 -9.78 -5.46
N GLN A 69 12.97 -9.11 -6.48
CA GLN A 69 12.57 -7.71 -6.41
C GLN A 69 11.21 -7.54 -7.11
N PRO A 70 10.11 -7.97 -6.49
CA PRO A 70 8.79 -7.76 -7.06
C PRO A 70 8.58 -6.30 -7.44
N PHE A 71 8.15 -6.05 -8.69
CA PHE A 71 8.19 -4.73 -9.30
C PHE A 71 6.81 -4.10 -9.43
N GLY A 72 6.68 -2.88 -8.97
CA GLY A 72 5.47 -2.06 -9.07
C GLY A 72 5.58 -0.80 -8.23
N GLY A 73 5.01 0.29 -8.74
CA GLY A 73 5.04 1.60 -8.10
C GLY A 73 3.92 1.83 -7.10
N ILE A 74 3.94 3.02 -6.55
CA ILE A 74 2.85 3.64 -5.79
C ILE A 74 2.53 5.00 -6.41
N LYS A 75 1.55 5.73 -5.89
CA LYS A 75 1.07 7.01 -6.44
C LYS A 75 0.66 6.83 -7.92
N ALA A 76 0.97 7.79 -8.79
CA ALA A 76 0.69 7.71 -10.24
C ALA A 76 1.52 6.64 -10.98
N SER A 77 2.49 6.01 -10.33
CA SER A 77 3.24 4.86 -10.87
C SER A 77 2.59 3.51 -10.52
N SER A 78 1.36 3.52 -10.07
CA SER A 78 0.56 2.32 -9.76
C SER A 78 -0.74 2.32 -10.55
N PHE A 79 -1.26 1.14 -10.88
CA PHE A 79 -2.56 0.94 -11.48
C PHE A 79 -3.32 -0.16 -10.73
N GLY A 80 -4.63 0.04 -10.53
CA GLY A 80 -5.47 -0.91 -9.82
C GLY A 80 -5.06 -1.10 -8.36
N PHE A 81 -4.98 -2.34 -7.92
CA PHE A 81 -4.65 -2.69 -6.53
C PHE A 81 -3.20 -2.44 -6.12
N GLY A 82 -2.32 -2.07 -7.07
CA GLY A 82 -0.91 -1.85 -6.78
C GLY A 82 -0.13 -3.12 -6.41
N MET A 83 -0.62 -4.31 -6.76
CA MET A 83 0.10 -5.57 -6.55
C MET A 83 1.32 -5.64 -7.43
N LYS A 84 2.45 -6.02 -6.84
CA LYS A 84 3.72 -6.08 -7.54
C LYS A 84 3.83 -7.28 -8.46
N ALA A 85 4.23 -7.05 -9.71
CA ALA A 85 4.56 -8.10 -10.65
C ALA A 85 5.69 -8.98 -10.10
N GLY A 86 5.52 -10.29 -10.16
CA GLY A 86 6.44 -11.26 -9.58
C GLY A 86 6.44 -11.32 -8.05
N GLY A 87 5.48 -10.67 -7.40
CA GLY A 87 5.28 -10.68 -5.96
C GLY A 87 4.34 -11.80 -5.49
N PRO A 88 4.32 -12.06 -4.16
CA PRO A 88 3.56 -13.19 -3.59
C PRO A 88 2.04 -13.03 -3.70
N ASN A 89 1.55 -11.81 -3.90
CA ASN A 89 0.12 -11.52 -3.95
C ASN A 89 -0.40 -11.22 -5.37
N TYR A 90 0.46 -11.29 -6.39
CA TYR A 90 0.09 -10.91 -7.75
C TYR A 90 -1.10 -11.71 -8.29
N ILE A 91 -1.17 -13.00 -7.97
CA ILE A 91 -2.23 -13.89 -8.44
C ILE A 91 -3.62 -13.56 -7.88
N ARG A 92 -3.68 -12.84 -6.73
CA ARG A 92 -4.95 -12.43 -6.12
C ARG A 92 -5.85 -11.63 -7.06
N GLN A 93 -5.29 -10.93 -8.02
CA GLN A 93 -6.03 -10.11 -8.98
C GLN A 93 -6.92 -10.96 -9.91
N PHE A 94 -6.56 -12.22 -10.10
CA PHE A 94 -7.16 -13.13 -11.08
C PHE A 94 -8.08 -14.18 -10.46
N ILE A 95 -8.22 -14.20 -9.12
CA ILE A 95 -9.07 -15.16 -8.42
C ILE A 95 -10.31 -14.49 -7.86
N ASN A 96 -11.43 -15.22 -7.92
CA ASN A 96 -12.61 -14.97 -7.13
C ASN A 96 -12.67 -16.00 -6.01
N TYR A 97 -13.09 -15.56 -4.83
CA TYR A 97 -13.27 -16.44 -3.69
C TYR A 97 -14.65 -16.24 -3.08
N ASN A 98 -15.26 -17.34 -2.66
CA ASN A 98 -16.49 -17.31 -1.91
C ASN A 98 -16.13 -17.26 -0.41
N PRO A 99 -16.68 -16.32 0.36
CA PRO A 99 -16.41 -16.25 1.77
C PRO A 99 -17.06 -17.43 2.47
N ASP A 100 -16.30 -18.13 3.33
CA ASP A 100 -16.85 -19.10 4.25
C ASP A 100 -17.64 -18.38 5.35
N LYS A 101 -18.69 -19.02 5.87
CA LYS A 101 -19.43 -18.52 7.03
C LYS A 101 -18.67 -18.87 8.30
N ILE A 102 -17.93 -17.89 8.83
CA ILE A 102 -17.14 -18.02 10.06
C ILE A 102 -17.71 -17.04 11.10
N SER A 103 -17.63 -17.37 12.38
CA SER A 103 -18.05 -16.46 13.46
C SER A 103 -17.13 -15.23 13.55
N ASN A 104 -17.69 -14.06 13.87
CA ASN A 104 -16.95 -12.81 13.95
C ASN A 104 -15.77 -12.82 14.94
N SER A 105 -15.93 -13.52 16.08
CA SER A 105 -14.84 -13.68 17.05
C SER A 105 -13.63 -14.41 16.46
N ARG A 106 -13.87 -15.43 15.66
CA ARG A 106 -12.81 -16.19 15.00
C ARG A 106 -12.17 -15.38 13.88
N ILE A 107 -12.96 -14.59 13.12
CA ILE A 107 -12.43 -13.73 12.06
C ILE A 107 -11.44 -12.72 12.64
N LYS A 108 -11.78 -12.02 13.73
CA LYS A 108 -10.91 -11.05 14.38
C LYS A 108 -9.59 -11.67 14.82
N THR A 109 -9.65 -12.81 15.53
CA THR A 109 -8.46 -13.52 15.98
C THR A 109 -7.55 -13.95 14.83
N ASP A 110 -8.13 -14.46 13.73
CA ASP A 110 -7.39 -14.85 12.54
C ASP A 110 -6.73 -13.62 11.86
N PHE A 111 -7.44 -12.50 11.79
CA PHE A 111 -6.90 -11.25 11.21
C PHE A 111 -5.73 -10.70 12.04
N GLU A 112 -5.85 -10.67 13.36
CA GLU A 112 -4.78 -10.27 14.28
C GLU A 112 -3.56 -11.19 14.12
N ALA A 113 -3.76 -12.50 14.10
CA ALA A 113 -2.68 -13.47 13.92
C ALA A 113 -1.97 -13.31 12.57
N ILE A 114 -2.71 -13.09 11.49
CA ILE A 114 -2.16 -12.87 10.15
C ILE A 114 -1.45 -11.51 10.07
N TYR A 115 -1.99 -10.46 10.68
CA TYR A 115 -1.32 -9.17 10.76
C TYR A 115 0.05 -9.29 11.42
N GLU A 116 0.12 -9.89 12.61
CA GLU A 116 1.36 -10.06 13.37
C GLU A 116 2.37 -10.99 12.66
N ASN A 117 1.89 -12.09 12.11
CA ASN A 117 2.77 -13.12 11.55
C ASN A 117 3.17 -12.90 10.09
N HIS A 118 2.44 -12.03 9.37
CA HIS A 118 2.70 -11.81 7.96
C HIS A 118 2.88 -10.34 7.59
N PHE A 119 1.89 -9.47 7.88
CA PHE A 119 1.93 -8.09 7.38
C PHE A 119 2.93 -7.18 8.10
N LYS A 120 3.27 -7.47 9.33
CA LYS A 120 4.30 -6.74 10.09
C LYS A 120 5.73 -7.21 9.77
N LYS A 121 5.88 -8.32 9.07
CA LYS A 121 7.20 -8.90 8.81
C LYS A 121 7.81 -8.35 7.53
N GLU A 122 9.10 -8.12 7.59
CA GLU A 122 9.96 -7.91 6.43
C GLU A 122 10.54 -9.28 6.02
N ILE A 123 10.29 -9.72 4.79
CA ILE A 123 10.62 -11.09 4.36
C ILE A 123 11.56 -11.04 3.16
N ASP A 124 12.74 -11.66 3.28
CA ASP A 124 13.61 -11.95 2.14
C ASP A 124 13.36 -13.38 1.66
N TYR A 125 12.66 -13.50 0.53
CA TYR A 125 12.38 -14.80 -0.10
C TYR A 125 13.57 -15.36 -0.86
N SER A 126 14.55 -14.53 -1.22
CA SER A 126 15.67 -14.91 -2.11
C SER A 126 16.90 -15.40 -1.36
N LYS A 127 17.16 -14.84 -0.18
CA LYS A 127 18.31 -15.16 0.71
C LYS A 127 19.65 -15.22 -0.05
N ILE A 128 19.90 -14.22 -0.91
CA ILE A 128 21.12 -14.18 -1.73
C ILE A 128 22.27 -13.61 -0.90
N ARG A 129 23.39 -14.31 -0.89
CA ARG A 129 24.60 -13.85 -0.20
C ARG A 129 25.07 -12.49 -0.73
N GLY A 130 25.31 -11.54 0.16
CA GLY A 130 25.76 -10.19 -0.18
C GLY A 130 24.64 -9.22 -0.58
N GLN A 131 23.38 -9.66 -0.52
CA GLN A 131 22.23 -8.83 -0.87
C GLN A 131 21.03 -9.18 0.00
N HIS A 132 20.33 -8.17 0.51
CA HIS A 132 19.01 -8.31 1.10
C HIS A 132 17.94 -7.89 0.08
N ASN A 133 16.95 -8.74 -0.14
CA ASN A 133 15.82 -8.48 -1.02
C ASN A 133 14.52 -8.61 -0.23
N ILE A 134 14.18 -7.55 0.46
CA ILE A 134 13.08 -7.51 1.42
C ILE A 134 11.78 -7.16 0.70
N PHE A 135 10.76 -7.96 0.92
CA PHE A 135 9.38 -7.64 0.60
C PHE A 135 8.64 -7.28 1.89
N ARG A 136 7.95 -6.15 1.90
CA ARG A 136 7.23 -5.65 3.06
C ARG A 136 5.93 -4.96 2.70
N TYR A 137 5.13 -4.72 3.73
CA TYR A 137 3.84 -4.07 3.62
C TYR A 137 3.84 -2.73 4.37
N GLN A 138 3.32 -1.70 3.73
CA GLN A 138 3.12 -0.38 4.33
C GLN A 138 1.64 -0.19 4.63
N LYS A 139 1.30 -0.12 5.92
CA LYS A 139 -0.08 0.09 6.37
C LYS A 139 -0.55 1.49 6.01
N ALA A 140 -1.78 1.61 5.53
CA ALA A 140 -2.46 2.90 5.38
C ALA A 140 -2.61 3.58 6.75
N LYS A 141 -2.77 4.89 6.76
CA LYS A 141 -3.02 5.65 8.00
C LYS A 141 -4.50 5.71 8.35
N LYS A 142 -5.37 5.70 7.34
CA LYS A 142 -6.81 5.84 7.52
C LYS A 142 -7.56 5.07 6.44
N ALA A 143 -8.74 4.57 6.78
CA ALA A 143 -9.71 4.07 5.83
C ALA A 143 -10.97 4.95 5.80
N ILE A 144 -11.48 5.22 4.60
CA ILE A 144 -12.81 5.76 4.37
C ILE A 144 -13.67 4.63 3.86
N ILE A 145 -14.75 4.32 4.58
CA ILE A 145 -15.66 3.21 4.27
C ILE A 145 -16.96 3.80 3.73
N LEU A 146 -17.33 3.43 2.50
CA LEU A 146 -18.58 3.85 1.87
C LEU A 146 -19.64 2.75 1.95
N ILE A 147 -20.80 3.09 2.47
CA ILE A 147 -21.96 2.20 2.59
C ILE A 147 -23.21 2.84 2.02
N ASP A 148 -24.18 1.99 1.65
CA ASP A 148 -25.55 2.37 1.28
C ASP A 148 -26.58 1.43 1.93
N GLU A 149 -27.86 1.68 1.68
CA GLU A 149 -28.98 0.91 2.19
C GLU A 149 -28.97 -0.58 1.77
N LYS A 150 -28.17 -0.94 0.76
CA LYS A 150 -28.02 -2.31 0.23
C LYS A 150 -26.78 -3.01 0.77
N THR A 151 -25.96 -2.31 1.54
CA THR A 151 -24.78 -2.88 2.15
C THR A 151 -25.18 -3.96 3.14
N LYS A 152 -24.63 -5.15 2.97
CA LYS A 152 -24.89 -6.27 3.89
C LYS A 152 -24.19 -6.03 5.21
N LYS A 153 -24.87 -6.33 6.32
CA LYS A 153 -24.32 -6.19 7.67
C LYS A 153 -23.06 -7.02 7.86
N GLU A 154 -23.04 -8.24 7.36
CA GLU A 154 -21.90 -9.15 7.45
C GLU A 154 -20.68 -8.60 6.69
N ASP A 155 -20.87 -7.99 5.52
CA ASP A 155 -19.78 -7.38 4.75
C ASP A 155 -19.17 -6.19 5.49
N LEU A 156 -20.00 -5.35 6.12
CA LEU A 156 -19.54 -4.24 6.94
C LEU A 156 -18.79 -4.72 8.17
N GLU A 157 -19.31 -5.72 8.88
CA GLU A 157 -18.67 -6.31 10.04
C GLU A 157 -17.26 -6.83 9.73
N ILE A 158 -17.06 -7.53 8.61
CA ILE A 158 -15.73 -8.00 8.18
C ILE A 158 -14.78 -6.80 7.97
N VAL A 159 -15.23 -5.74 7.34
CA VAL A 159 -14.41 -4.54 7.08
C VAL A 159 -14.03 -3.84 8.39
N LEU A 160 -14.98 -3.72 9.35
CA LEU A 160 -14.72 -3.13 10.66
C LEU A 160 -13.73 -3.97 11.47
N LEU A 161 -13.94 -5.29 11.53
CA LEU A 161 -13.01 -6.23 12.17
C LEU A 161 -11.61 -6.17 11.56
N SER A 162 -11.50 -5.95 10.24
CA SER A 162 -10.21 -5.77 9.57
C SER A 162 -9.49 -4.52 10.07
N CYS A 163 -10.20 -3.39 10.15
CA CYS A 163 -9.63 -2.13 10.64
C CYS A 163 -9.22 -2.24 12.12
N GLU A 164 -10.05 -2.86 12.95
CA GLU A 164 -9.75 -3.09 14.36
C GLU A 164 -8.52 -3.99 14.54
N ALA A 165 -8.46 -5.13 13.85
CA ALA A 165 -7.39 -6.11 13.99
C ALA A 165 -6.01 -5.54 13.66
N ILE A 166 -5.95 -4.56 12.74
CA ILE A 166 -4.69 -3.91 12.37
C ILE A 166 -4.51 -2.53 13.04
N ASN A 167 -5.41 -2.13 13.93
CA ASN A 167 -5.44 -0.81 14.55
C ASN A 167 -5.36 0.31 13.50
N LEU A 168 -6.30 0.31 12.56
CA LEU A 168 -6.41 1.31 11.49
C LEU A 168 -7.55 2.27 11.80
N ALA A 169 -7.26 3.57 11.86
CA ALA A 169 -8.30 4.59 11.97
C ALA A 169 -9.24 4.55 10.76
N PHE A 170 -10.54 4.67 10.99
CA PHE A 170 -11.51 4.70 9.91
C PHE A 170 -12.64 5.69 10.14
N VAL A 171 -13.31 6.05 9.05
CA VAL A 171 -14.54 6.86 9.07
C VAL A 171 -15.53 6.22 8.10
N ILE A 172 -16.77 6.04 8.56
CA ILE A 172 -17.85 5.52 7.73
C ILE A 172 -18.62 6.70 7.12
N PHE A 173 -18.82 6.65 5.81
CA PHE A 173 -19.72 7.53 5.09
C PHE A 173 -20.90 6.73 4.57
N SER A 174 -22.11 7.13 4.96
CA SER A 174 -23.36 6.48 4.56
C SER A 174 -24.20 7.37 3.67
N THR A 175 -24.78 6.79 2.60
CA THR A 175 -25.74 7.48 1.75
C THR A 175 -27.16 7.45 2.32
N TYR A 176 -27.36 6.79 3.47
CA TYR A 176 -28.63 6.70 4.18
C TYR A 176 -28.42 6.94 5.69
N GLU A 177 -29.51 7.20 6.42
CA GLU A 177 -29.48 7.32 7.87
C GLU A 177 -29.40 5.93 8.50
N ASN A 178 -28.42 5.71 9.38
CA ASN A 178 -28.31 4.47 10.14
C ASN A 178 -28.01 4.82 11.61
N HIS A 179 -29.02 4.66 12.47
CA HIS A 179 -28.92 5.02 13.89
C HIS A 179 -28.09 4.05 14.75
N GLU A 180 -27.71 2.89 14.19
CA GLU A 180 -26.88 1.90 14.90
C GLU A 180 -25.39 2.12 14.70
N LEU A 181 -24.99 3.04 13.82
CA LEU A 181 -23.60 3.28 13.45
C LEU A 181 -23.19 4.73 13.66
N ASP A 182 -21.99 4.94 14.17
CA ASP A 182 -21.33 6.25 14.09
C ASP A 182 -20.84 6.46 12.66
N HIS A 183 -21.52 7.34 11.93
CA HIS A 183 -21.26 7.61 10.52
C HIS A 183 -21.50 9.06 10.14
N LYS A 184 -20.85 9.49 9.06
CA LYS A 184 -21.13 10.76 8.40
C LYS A 184 -22.08 10.53 7.24
N LYS A 185 -23.26 11.18 7.30
CA LYS A 185 -24.20 11.15 6.18
C LYS A 185 -23.64 11.89 4.98
N ILE A 186 -23.71 11.30 3.79
CA ILE A 186 -23.31 11.91 2.54
C ILE A 186 -24.38 11.73 1.46
N ASN A 187 -24.64 12.79 0.72
CA ASN A 187 -25.51 12.69 -0.44
C ASN A 187 -24.77 12.01 -1.60
N LYS A 188 -25.40 11.06 -2.29
CA LYS A 188 -24.82 10.41 -3.49
C LYS A 188 -24.30 11.41 -4.53
N ASN A 189 -25.00 12.54 -4.69
CA ASN A 189 -24.59 13.60 -5.62
C ASN A 189 -23.40 14.44 -5.11
N ALA A 190 -23.06 14.34 -3.82
CA ALA A 190 -21.95 15.06 -3.17
C ALA A 190 -20.72 14.18 -2.90
N LEU A 191 -20.69 12.93 -3.40
CA LEU A 191 -19.56 12.01 -3.21
C LEU A 191 -18.21 12.60 -3.64
N ASN A 192 -18.21 13.46 -4.64
CA ASN A 192 -16.97 14.14 -5.08
C ASN A 192 -16.35 15.01 -3.99
N ASN A 193 -17.12 15.51 -3.01
CA ASN A 193 -16.59 16.28 -1.90
C ASN A 193 -15.72 15.43 -0.98
N LEU A 194 -16.03 14.13 -0.87
CA LEU A 194 -15.24 13.16 -0.11
C LEU A 194 -13.79 13.06 -0.61
N LEU A 195 -13.57 13.23 -1.91
CA LEU A 195 -12.25 13.13 -2.53
C LEU A 195 -11.27 14.20 -2.04
N ARG A 196 -11.74 15.21 -1.33
CA ARG A 196 -10.90 16.21 -0.66
C ARG A 196 -10.31 15.69 0.65
N GLU A 197 -10.94 14.68 1.26
CA GLU A 197 -10.49 14.06 2.50
C GLU A 197 -9.50 12.89 2.28
N ILE A 198 -9.27 12.53 1.01
CA ILE A 198 -8.41 11.41 0.62
C ILE A 198 -7.03 11.94 0.24
N ASP A 199 -6.05 11.52 1.02
CA ASP A 199 -4.63 11.68 0.72
C ASP A 199 -4.02 10.35 0.22
N GLU A 200 -2.73 10.35 -0.04
CA GLU A 200 -2.00 9.17 -0.53
C GLU A 200 -1.92 8.01 0.47
N ASP A 201 -2.14 8.27 1.77
CA ASP A 201 -2.10 7.28 2.85
C ASP A 201 -3.51 6.83 3.29
N THR A 202 -4.55 7.32 2.61
CA THR A 202 -5.96 6.98 2.86
C THR A 202 -6.45 5.92 1.89
N ILE A 203 -7.10 4.88 2.41
CA ILE A 203 -7.77 3.84 1.62
C ILE A 203 -9.25 4.18 1.46
N LEU A 204 -9.76 4.13 0.22
CA LEU A 204 -11.18 4.26 -0.07
C LEU A 204 -11.78 2.85 -0.24
N ARG A 205 -12.42 2.34 0.82
CA ARG A 205 -13.09 1.04 0.83
C ARG A 205 -14.58 1.21 0.57
N SER A 206 -15.09 0.70 -0.54
CA SER A 206 -16.52 0.83 -0.88
C SER A 206 -17.23 -0.52 -0.78
N LEU A 207 -18.32 -0.55 -0.03
CA LEU A 207 -19.29 -1.65 0.00
C LEU A 207 -20.49 -1.38 -0.91
N ILE A 208 -20.54 -0.19 -1.53
CA ILE A 208 -21.53 0.16 -2.54
C ILE A 208 -21.18 -0.58 -3.83
N LYS A 209 -22.08 -1.40 -4.33
CA LYS A 209 -21.86 -2.24 -5.53
C LYS A 209 -21.67 -1.43 -6.81
N SER A 210 -22.38 -0.33 -6.95
CA SER A 210 -22.34 0.53 -8.14
C SER A 210 -22.20 1.98 -7.72
N LEU A 211 -21.00 2.51 -7.86
CA LEU A 211 -20.71 3.92 -7.65
C LEU A 211 -21.03 4.73 -8.91
N PRO A 212 -21.45 6.01 -8.77
CA PRO A 212 -21.73 6.86 -9.92
C PRO A 212 -20.52 7.02 -10.84
N GLU A 213 -20.72 6.93 -12.15
CA GLU A 213 -19.66 7.07 -13.14
C GLU A 213 -18.87 8.40 -13.01
N PRO A 214 -19.51 9.57 -12.76
CA PRO A 214 -18.78 10.81 -12.54
C PRO A 214 -17.83 10.75 -11.34
N PHE A 215 -18.22 10.06 -10.25
CA PHE A 215 -17.36 9.85 -9.09
C PHE A 215 -16.17 8.96 -9.44
N MET A 216 -16.38 7.85 -10.14
CA MET A 216 -15.30 6.95 -10.57
C MET A 216 -14.33 7.64 -11.52
N LYS A 217 -14.81 8.48 -12.45
CA LYS A 217 -13.97 9.29 -13.32
C LYS A 217 -13.10 10.27 -12.52
N GLU A 218 -13.64 10.89 -11.50
CA GLU A 218 -12.89 11.82 -10.67
C GLU A 218 -11.88 11.10 -9.76
N CYS A 219 -12.21 9.92 -9.22
CA CYS A 219 -11.26 9.04 -8.55
C CYS A 219 -10.07 8.71 -9.47
N HIS A 220 -10.36 8.34 -10.72
CA HIS A 220 -9.32 8.02 -11.70
C HIS A 220 -8.41 9.21 -11.98
N LYS A 221 -8.96 10.41 -12.22
CA LYS A 221 -8.17 11.63 -12.45
C LYS A 221 -7.24 11.96 -11.28
N LYS A 222 -7.67 11.67 -10.06
CA LYS A 222 -6.90 11.91 -8.84
C LYS A 222 -6.02 10.73 -8.43
N ASN A 223 -5.97 9.69 -9.25
CA ASN A 223 -5.26 8.44 -8.96
C ASN A 223 -5.69 7.80 -7.63
N ILE A 224 -6.98 7.89 -7.30
CA ILE A 224 -7.57 7.27 -6.11
C ILE A 224 -8.14 5.91 -6.53
N HIS A 225 -7.59 4.83 -5.97
CA HIS A 225 -8.12 3.50 -6.16
C HIS A 225 -9.30 3.24 -5.22
N VAL A 226 -10.41 2.75 -5.78
CA VAL A 226 -11.59 2.34 -5.01
C VAL A 226 -11.53 0.84 -4.76
N TYR A 227 -11.36 0.43 -3.51
CA TYR A 227 -11.35 -0.97 -3.10
C TYR A 227 -12.79 -1.45 -2.88
N ASN A 228 -13.41 -2.03 -3.92
CA ASN A 228 -14.82 -2.41 -3.94
C ASN A 228 -15.08 -3.92 -4.05
N ARG A 229 -14.07 -4.75 -3.82
CA ARG A 229 -14.24 -6.21 -3.78
C ARG A 229 -15.09 -6.61 -2.58
N THR A 230 -15.87 -7.69 -2.75
CA THR A 230 -16.62 -8.30 -1.64
C THR A 230 -15.66 -8.64 -0.50
N PRO A 231 -15.96 -8.24 0.74
CA PRO A 231 -15.17 -8.60 1.90
C PRO A 231 -15.12 -10.13 2.09
N CYS A 232 -14.02 -10.61 2.66
CA CYS A 232 -13.88 -12.03 2.94
C CYS A 232 -13.26 -12.29 4.31
N SER A 233 -13.58 -13.44 4.89
CA SER A 233 -13.08 -13.87 6.19
C SER A 233 -11.62 -14.35 6.18
N ASN A 234 -10.98 -14.43 5.02
CA ASN A 234 -9.57 -14.80 4.91
C ASN A 234 -8.68 -13.57 5.05
N GLY A 235 -7.96 -13.47 6.18
CA GLY A 235 -7.12 -12.32 6.48
C GLY A 235 -5.98 -12.08 5.49
N ARG A 236 -5.44 -13.14 4.85
CA ARG A 236 -4.43 -12.96 3.80
C ARG A 236 -4.95 -12.18 2.58
N PHE A 237 -6.23 -12.27 2.32
CA PHE A 237 -6.86 -11.58 1.20
C PHE A 237 -7.53 -10.27 1.62
N GLU A 238 -8.26 -10.26 2.73
CA GLU A 238 -8.97 -9.04 3.15
C GLU A 238 -8.00 -7.95 3.58
N LEU A 239 -7.01 -8.27 4.41
CA LEU A 239 -6.10 -7.26 4.93
C LEU A 239 -5.23 -6.60 3.84
N LEU A 240 -4.99 -7.27 2.71
CA LEU A 240 -4.28 -6.66 1.58
C LEU A 240 -4.92 -5.35 1.07
N ASN A 241 -6.23 -5.15 1.30
CA ASN A 241 -6.89 -3.91 0.90
C ASN A 241 -6.40 -2.67 1.67
N TYR A 242 -5.69 -2.86 2.77
CA TYR A 242 -5.26 -1.78 3.68
C TYR A 242 -3.74 -1.58 3.69
N PHE A 243 -3.02 -2.25 2.77
CA PHE A 243 -1.57 -2.19 2.69
C PHE A 243 -1.10 -1.90 1.26
N LYS A 244 0.02 -1.19 1.18
CA LYS A 244 0.80 -1.05 -0.05
C LYS A 244 2.00 -1.98 0.01
N GLU A 245 2.29 -2.66 -1.08
CA GLU A 245 3.48 -3.50 -1.20
C GLU A 245 4.71 -2.67 -1.50
N GLN A 246 5.82 -2.97 -0.84
CA GLN A 246 7.10 -2.35 -1.09
C GLN A 246 8.21 -3.39 -1.17
N SER A 247 9.09 -3.25 -2.16
CA SER A 247 10.30 -4.06 -2.31
C SER A 247 11.51 -3.21 -1.99
N LEU A 248 12.44 -3.75 -1.22
CA LEU A 248 13.69 -3.11 -0.86
C LEU A 248 14.84 -4.06 -1.19
N SER A 249 15.81 -3.59 -1.98
CA SER A 249 17.01 -4.36 -2.30
C SER A 249 18.25 -3.59 -1.87
N ILE A 250 19.08 -4.21 -1.04
CA ILE A 250 20.27 -3.63 -0.46
C ILE A 250 21.48 -4.49 -0.82
N ASN A 251 22.49 -3.92 -1.44
CA ASN A 251 23.78 -4.57 -1.60
C ASN A 251 24.70 -4.24 -0.40
N PHE A 252 25.27 -5.27 0.19
CA PHE A 252 26.28 -5.12 1.24
C PHE A 252 27.60 -5.82 0.89
N HIS A 253 27.86 -6.00 -0.39
CA HIS A 253 29.16 -6.43 -0.91
C HIS A 253 29.81 -5.33 -1.74
N ARG A 254 31.13 -5.19 -1.65
CA ARG A 254 31.94 -4.33 -2.52
C ARG A 254 33.12 -5.11 -3.07
N TYR A 255 33.35 -5.01 -4.35
CA TYR A 255 34.48 -5.67 -5.03
C TYR A 255 34.59 -7.17 -4.70
N GLY A 256 33.44 -7.85 -4.55
CA GLY A 256 33.40 -9.27 -4.17
C GLY A 256 33.56 -9.57 -2.67
N ASN A 257 33.86 -8.56 -1.84
CA ASN A 257 33.97 -8.72 -0.39
C ASN A 257 32.64 -8.38 0.29
N LEU A 258 32.22 -9.19 1.25
CA LEU A 258 31.10 -8.88 2.12
C LEU A 258 31.52 -7.77 3.09
N MET A 259 30.76 -6.68 3.09
CA MET A 259 30.89 -5.59 4.07
C MET A 259 30.07 -5.96 5.29
N GLY A 260 30.64 -6.76 6.21
CA GLY A 260 30.05 -7.20 7.46
C GLY A 260 28.54 -7.50 7.43
N GLU A 261 28.13 -8.69 7.82
CA GLU A 261 26.72 -8.95 8.09
C GLU A 261 26.31 -8.13 9.32
N THR A 262 25.94 -6.88 9.09
CA THR A 262 25.23 -6.13 10.13
C THR A 262 23.80 -6.60 10.10
N ASN A 263 23.33 -7.18 11.20
CA ASN A 263 21.93 -7.46 11.43
C ASN A 263 21.12 -6.17 11.22
N LEU A 264 20.51 -6.04 10.04
CA LEU A 264 19.49 -5.03 9.73
C LEU A 264 18.15 -5.51 10.27
#